data_f5d12c4822c0c9ac21c80dcc38610cad
#
_entry.id   f5d12c4822c0c9ac21c80dcc38610cad
#
_cell.length_a   1.000
_cell.length_b   1.000
_cell.length_c   1.000
_cell.angle_alpha   90.00
_cell.angle_beta   90.00
_cell.angle_gamma   90.00
#
_symmetry.space_group_name_H-M   'P 1'
#
loop_
_entity.id
_entity.type
_entity.pdbx_description
1 polymer ?
#
loop_
_entity_poly.entity_id
_entity_poly.type
_entity_poly.pdbx_seq_one_letter_code
_entity_poly.pdbx_strand_id
1 'polypeptide(L)'
;MSYIDCFYVCEDIAHRGPLNIRKFDTLDTAVEVYRALPSDAVKALGVQNTSPLPGSLDFVQCHNGRDVFIQDYKNCSGWDNPEITRMIRELRNHLILQEERSIRFITPEYDDLFTLPDGAKLLLQYPDGSTKTVPCKAYPDGHHFTLGNGGVLHICQFAELCRKNGITYAPAHSLPEDVVNTYEIYQIARSNPCEYVFLNYEYSKDLLNAADYQLVYRGMLGSRLTLDNIFDLHNRPDRPLPTEMRSVSVSDIIVLHQNGKDSAHYVDSIGFAELPDTFCFALKSQQKTSPQKHISER
;
A
#
# COMPACT_ATOMS: atom_id res chain seq x y z
N MET A 1 34.05 -16.79 -28.31
CA MET A 1 33.72 -15.62 -29.12
C MET A 1 32.55 -14.91 -28.44
N SER A 2 32.70 -13.62 -28.21
CA SER A 2 31.55 -12.84 -27.71
C SER A 2 30.50 -12.71 -28.82
N TYR A 3 29.24 -12.94 -28.49
CA TYR A 3 28.13 -12.73 -29.44
C TYR A 3 27.68 -11.27 -29.47
N ILE A 4 28.30 -10.43 -28.64
CA ILE A 4 27.96 -9.04 -28.48
C ILE A 4 28.84 -8.22 -29.42
N ASP A 5 28.18 -7.43 -30.28
CA ASP A 5 28.82 -6.48 -31.17
C ASP A 5 29.11 -5.17 -30.46
N CYS A 6 28.07 -4.57 -29.89
CA CYS A 6 28.20 -3.33 -29.14
C CYS A 6 27.04 -3.15 -28.16
N PHE A 7 27.23 -2.24 -27.21
CA PHE A 7 26.16 -1.66 -26.41
C PHE A 7 25.66 -0.39 -27.11
N TYR A 8 24.40 -0.06 -26.92
CA TYR A 8 23.85 1.17 -27.48
C TYR A 8 22.95 1.88 -26.50
N VAL A 9 22.88 3.19 -26.66
CA VAL A 9 21.88 4.06 -26.03
C VAL A 9 21.15 4.77 -27.14
N CYS A 10 19.83 4.79 -27.10
CA CYS A 10 19.02 5.53 -28.05
C CYS A 10 17.97 6.36 -27.34
N GLU A 11 17.57 7.42 -28.00
CA GLU A 11 16.37 8.19 -27.69
C GLU A 11 15.31 7.80 -28.71
N ASP A 12 14.09 7.54 -28.22
CA ASP A 12 12.95 7.18 -29.04
C ASP A 12 11.95 8.35 -29.01
N ILE A 13 11.49 8.79 -30.18
CA ILE A 13 10.36 9.69 -30.27
C ILE A 13 9.16 8.82 -30.69
N ALA A 14 8.15 8.78 -29.85
CA ALA A 14 6.93 8.01 -30.04
C ALA A 14 6.50 7.92 -31.53
N HIS A 15 6.40 6.72 -32.04
CA HIS A 15 5.97 6.37 -33.41
C HIS A 15 6.96 6.62 -34.57
N ARG A 16 8.20 7.01 -34.31
CA ARG A 16 9.20 7.26 -35.36
C ARG A 16 10.41 6.36 -35.39
N GLY A 17 10.48 5.44 -34.42
CA GLY A 17 11.64 4.56 -34.20
C GLY A 17 12.80 5.24 -33.46
N PRO A 18 13.85 4.47 -33.16
CA PRO A 18 14.97 4.94 -32.34
C PRO A 18 15.71 6.07 -33.05
N LEU A 19 15.92 7.17 -32.35
CA LEU A 19 16.69 8.32 -32.77
C LEU A 19 17.97 8.46 -31.93
N ASN A 20 18.98 9.12 -32.51
CA ASN A 20 20.23 9.42 -31.82
C ASN A 20 20.90 8.17 -31.22
N ILE A 21 20.95 7.08 -31.96
CA ILE A 21 21.60 5.84 -31.54
C ILE A 21 23.10 6.09 -31.38
N ARG A 22 23.60 5.87 -30.18
CA ARG A 22 25.03 5.91 -29.85
C ARG A 22 25.51 4.53 -29.49
N LYS A 23 26.65 4.10 -30.05
CA LYS A 23 27.24 2.77 -29.83
C LYS A 23 28.46 2.87 -28.94
N PHE A 24 28.65 1.86 -28.10
CA PHE A 24 29.71 1.80 -27.10
C PHE A 24 30.30 0.40 -27.06
N ASP A 25 31.61 0.32 -26.80
CA ASP A 25 32.31 -0.96 -26.69
C ASP A 25 32.13 -1.59 -25.30
N THR A 26 31.77 -0.80 -24.29
CA THR A 26 31.59 -1.27 -22.91
C THR A 26 30.21 -0.90 -22.38
N LEU A 27 29.69 -1.77 -21.51
CA LEU A 27 28.42 -1.54 -20.82
C LEU A 27 28.51 -0.34 -19.88
N ASP A 28 29.62 -0.15 -19.18
CA ASP A 28 29.79 0.93 -18.20
C ASP A 28 29.63 2.30 -18.87
N THR A 29 30.30 2.50 -20.01
CA THR A 29 30.20 3.75 -20.78
C THR A 29 28.78 3.99 -21.29
N ALA A 30 28.11 2.93 -21.75
CA ALA A 30 26.71 3.04 -22.19
C ALA A 30 25.76 3.40 -21.03
N VAL A 31 25.97 2.82 -19.85
CA VAL A 31 25.20 3.14 -18.62
C VAL A 31 25.39 4.60 -18.19
N GLU A 32 26.63 5.10 -18.19
CA GLU A 32 26.92 6.49 -17.87
C GLU A 32 26.15 7.46 -18.79
N VAL A 33 26.19 7.17 -20.09
CA VAL A 33 25.46 8.00 -21.07
C VAL A 33 23.95 7.89 -20.91
N TYR A 34 23.42 6.69 -20.67
CA TYR A 34 22.00 6.49 -20.42
C TYR A 34 21.52 7.29 -19.20
N ARG A 35 22.30 7.30 -18.11
CA ARG A 35 22.00 8.07 -16.90
C ARG A 35 22.11 9.59 -17.10
N ALA A 36 23.00 10.04 -17.97
CA ALA A 36 23.14 11.46 -18.25
C ALA A 36 22.00 12.04 -19.11
N LEU A 37 21.20 11.20 -19.75
CA LEU A 37 19.99 11.65 -20.44
C LEU A 37 18.90 12.03 -19.42
N PRO A 38 18.02 12.99 -19.76
CA PRO A 38 16.93 13.39 -18.90
C PRO A 38 16.12 12.19 -18.41
N SER A 39 15.69 12.21 -17.13
CA SER A 39 14.93 11.11 -16.51
C SER A 39 13.54 10.91 -17.13
N ASP A 40 12.97 11.96 -17.70
CA ASP A 40 11.68 11.97 -18.37
C ASP A 40 11.76 11.67 -19.87
N ALA A 41 12.98 11.57 -20.43
CA ALA A 41 13.17 11.21 -21.83
C ALA A 41 12.73 9.76 -22.08
N VAL A 42 12.11 9.53 -23.23
CA VAL A 42 11.93 8.18 -23.75
C VAL A 42 13.30 7.71 -24.27
N LYS A 43 13.92 6.77 -23.58
CA LYS A 43 15.28 6.32 -23.86
C LYS A 43 15.40 4.81 -23.64
N ALA A 44 16.33 4.19 -24.32
CA ALA A 44 16.65 2.78 -24.14
C ALA A 44 18.15 2.56 -24.07
N LEU A 45 18.56 1.57 -23.25
CA LEU A 45 19.90 1.02 -23.18
C LEU A 45 19.83 -0.45 -23.58
N GLY A 46 20.62 -0.88 -24.53
CA GLY A 46 20.55 -2.24 -25.03
C GLY A 46 21.88 -2.77 -25.59
N VAL A 47 21.79 -3.95 -26.16
CA VAL A 47 22.91 -4.65 -26.81
C VAL A 47 22.55 -5.04 -28.22
N GLN A 48 23.52 -4.94 -29.11
CA GLN A 48 23.45 -5.46 -30.47
C GLN A 48 24.23 -6.79 -30.55
N ASN A 49 23.62 -7.80 -31.14
CA ASN A 49 24.19 -9.12 -31.34
C ASN A 49 24.40 -9.38 -32.83
N THR A 50 25.54 -9.98 -33.19
CA THR A 50 25.89 -10.31 -34.56
C THR A 50 25.74 -11.79 -34.91
N SER A 51 25.59 -12.68 -33.95
CA SER A 51 25.60 -14.14 -34.19
C SER A 51 24.66 -14.87 -33.22
N PRO A 52 23.98 -15.95 -33.62
CA PRO A 52 23.86 -16.46 -35.00
C PRO A 52 22.87 -15.64 -35.87
N LEU A 53 21.96 -14.90 -35.22
CA LEU A 53 21.01 -14.01 -35.87
C LEU A 53 21.26 -12.59 -35.40
N PRO A 54 21.63 -11.68 -36.29
CA PRO A 54 21.78 -10.27 -35.95
C PRO A 54 20.49 -9.70 -35.37
N GLY A 55 20.61 -8.95 -34.29
CA GLY A 55 19.46 -8.35 -33.63
C GLY A 55 19.88 -7.39 -32.54
N SER A 56 18.90 -6.74 -31.96
CA SER A 56 19.08 -5.87 -30.81
C SER A 56 18.12 -6.26 -29.70
N LEU A 57 18.55 -6.01 -28.48
CA LEU A 57 17.75 -6.24 -27.27
C LEU A 57 17.94 -5.07 -26.34
N ASP A 58 16.85 -4.42 -25.98
CA ASP A 58 16.85 -3.39 -24.96
C ASP A 58 16.89 -4.04 -23.57
N PHE A 59 17.83 -3.60 -22.75
CA PHE A 59 17.89 -4.03 -21.36
C PHE A 59 16.97 -3.21 -20.47
N VAL A 60 16.98 -1.90 -20.71
CA VAL A 60 16.20 -0.91 -19.96
C VAL A 60 15.58 0.04 -20.95
N GLN A 61 14.33 0.35 -20.74
CA GLN A 61 13.62 1.37 -21.48
C GLN A 61 12.93 2.31 -20.48
N CYS A 62 13.11 3.62 -20.67
CA CYS A 62 12.43 4.61 -19.86
C CYS A 62 11.10 5.03 -20.51
N HIS A 63 10.02 4.93 -19.75
CA HIS A 63 8.69 5.42 -20.12
C HIS A 63 8.13 6.29 -18.99
N ASN A 64 7.69 7.50 -19.33
CA ASN A 64 7.09 8.44 -18.37
C ASN A 64 7.94 8.67 -17.11
N GLY A 65 9.26 8.79 -17.26
CA GLY A 65 10.18 8.99 -16.17
C GLY A 65 10.47 7.74 -15.33
N ARG A 66 10.07 6.55 -15.81
CA ARG A 66 10.34 5.27 -15.13
C ARG A 66 11.11 4.34 -16.02
N ASP A 67 12.19 3.78 -15.50
CA ASP A 67 12.90 2.70 -16.15
C ASP A 67 12.08 1.41 -16.08
N VAL A 68 11.83 0.81 -17.24
CA VAL A 68 11.12 -0.46 -17.37
C VAL A 68 12.15 -1.52 -17.76
N PHE A 69 12.29 -2.55 -16.95
CA PHE A 69 13.16 -3.66 -17.28
C PHE A 69 12.52 -4.60 -18.28
N ILE A 70 13.05 -4.65 -19.51
CA ILE A 70 12.61 -5.60 -20.52
C ILE A 70 13.29 -6.94 -20.23
N GLN A 71 12.53 -7.92 -19.73
CA GLN A 71 13.03 -9.26 -19.40
C GLN A 71 12.71 -10.32 -20.46
N ASP A 72 11.94 -9.99 -21.48
CA ASP A 72 11.41 -10.98 -22.41
C ASP A 72 12.33 -11.26 -23.59
N TYR A 73 13.63 -11.42 -23.29
CA TYR A 73 14.61 -11.88 -24.28
C TYR A 73 14.48 -13.37 -24.62
N LYS A 74 13.70 -14.15 -23.87
CA LYS A 74 13.48 -15.59 -24.10
C LYS A 74 12.85 -15.88 -25.44
N ASN A 75 12.10 -14.94 -25.97
CA ASN A 75 11.48 -15.05 -27.29
C ASN A 75 12.35 -14.52 -28.42
N CYS A 76 13.49 -13.91 -28.12
CA CYS A 76 14.43 -13.42 -29.10
C CYS A 76 15.35 -14.57 -29.51
N SER A 77 15.14 -15.15 -30.70
CA SER A 77 15.99 -16.20 -31.26
C SER A 77 17.46 -15.76 -31.27
N GLY A 78 18.35 -16.58 -30.71
CA GLY A 78 19.79 -16.29 -30.62
C GLY A 78 20.25 -15.53 -29.37
N TRP A 79 19.33 -15.13 -28.49
CA TRP A 79 19.64 -14.39 -27.27
C TRP A 79 19.68 -15.26 -26.00
N ASP A 80 19.55 -16.56 -26.14
CA ASP A 80 19.72 -17.51 -25.05
C ASP A 80 21.22 -17.70 -24.73
N ASN A 81 21.83 -16.63 -24.21
CA ASN A 81 23.23 -16.53 -23.93
C ASN A 81 23.47 -16.26 -22.45
N PRO A 82 24.27 -17.09 -21.74
CA PRO A 82 24.59 -16.89 -20.34
C PRO A 82 25.26 -15.55 -20.02
N GLU A 83 26.02 -15.00 -20.97
CA GLU A 83 26.67 -13.70 -20.83
C GLU A 83 25.63 -12.57 -20.79
N ILE A 84 24.64 -12.60 -21.68
CA ILE A 84 23.52 -11.63 -21.69
C ILE A 84 22.70 -11.75 -20.41
N THR A 85 22.39 -12.96 -19.99
CA THR A 85 21.67 -13.22 -18.74
C THR A 85 22.41 -12.64 -17.53
N ARG A 86 23.74 -12.81 -17.49
CA ARG A 86 24.58 -12.24 -16.43
C ARG A 86 24.54 -10.72 -16.47
N MET A 87 24.70 -10.11 -17.64
CA MET A 87 24.68 -8.66 -17.81
C MET A 87 23.33 -8.03 -17.44
N ILE A 88 22.21 -8.64 -17.84
CA ILE A 88 20.88 -8.21 -17.42
C ILE A 88 20.76 -8.22 -15.89
N ARG A 89 21.31 -9.25 -15.25
CA ARG A 89 21.33 -9.35 -13.78
C ARG A 89 22.18 -8.27 -13.14
N GLU A 90 23.37 -8.01 -13.68
CA GLU A 90 24.28 -6.97 -13.19
C GLU A 90 23.67 -5.58 -13.39
N LEU A 91 23.10 -5.30 -14.55
CA LEU A 91 22.38 -4.07 -14.84
C LEU A 91 21.18 -3.88 -13.90
N ARG A 92 20.41 -4.93 -13.73
CA ARG A 92 19.26 -4.92 -12.79
C ARG A 92 19.73 -4.61 -11.39
N ASN A 93 20.83 -5.19 -10.95
CA ASN A 93 21.41 -4.89 -9.65
C ASN A 93 21.96 -3.47 -9.57
N HIS A 94 22.61 -2.98 -10.63
CA HIS A 94 23.20 -1.63 -10.63
C HIS A 94 22.18 -0.52 -10.82
N LEU A 95 21.24 -0.66 -11.74
CA LEU A 95 20.26 0.39 -12.05
C LEU A 95 19.09 0.39 -11.08
N ILE A 96 18.59 -0.80 -10.72
CA ILE A 96 17.42 -0.91 -9.85
C ILE A 96 17.78 -0.82 -8.36
N LEU A 97 18.99 -1.27 -7.96
CA LEU A 97 19.44 -1.14 -6.57
C LEU A 97 19.85 0.28 -6.19
N GLN A 98 20.15 1.14 -7.15
CA GLN A 98 20.48 2.55 -6.92
C GLN A 98 19.25 3.48 -6.99
N GLU A 99 18.17 3.06 -7.63
CA GLU A 99 16.88 3.73 -7.48
C GLU A 99 16.26 3.27 -6.16
N GLU A 100 15.77 4.24 -5.41
CA GLU A 100 15.03 4.01 -4.18
C GLU A 100 13.82 3.12 -4.48
N ARG A 101 14.00 1.82 -4.31
CA ARG A 101 12.88 0.89 -4.37
C ARG A 101 11.88 1.31 -3.31
N SER A 102 10.64 1.34 -3.69
CA SER A 102 9.59 1.70 -2.76
C SER A 102 8.32 0.92 -3.08
N ILE A 103 7.50 0.73 -2.07
CA ILE A 103 6.15 0.20 -2.21
C ILE A 103 5.17 1.33 -1.98
N ARG A 104 4.24 1.48 -2.91
CA ARG A 104 3.09 2.36 -2.77
C ARG A 104 1.96 1.58 -2.09
N PHE A 105 1.71 1.90 -0.83
CA PHE A 105 0.60 1.32 -0.07
C PHE A 105 -0.71 1.97 -0.48
N ILE A 106 -1.73 1.13 -0.65
CA ILE A 106 -3.05 1.53 -1.13
C ILE A 106 -4.14 0.92 -0.25
N THR A 107 -5.35 1.48 -0.32
CA THR A 107 -6.55 0.83 0.22
C THR A 107 -7.04 -0.28 -0.72
N PRO A 108 -7.96 -1.17 -0.28
CA PRO A 108 -8.63 -2.13 -1.16
C PRO A 108 -9.38 -1.48 -2.33
N GLU A 109 -9.79 -0.21 -2.20
CA GLU A 109 -10.44 0.61 -3.22
C GLU A 109 -9.43 1.29 -4.17
N TYR A 110 -8.13 0.96 -4.06
CA TYR A 110 -7.02 1.51 -4.85
C TYR A 110 -6.71 2.99 -4.58
N ASP A 111 -7.10 3.52 -3.44
CA ASP A 111 -6.68 4.85 -3.01
C ASP A 111 -5.24 4.81 -2.47
N ASP A 112 -4.44 5.79 -2.86
CA ASP A 112 -3.07 5.93 -2.35
C ASP A 112 -3.07 6.35 -0.89
N LEU A 113 -2.27 5.66 -0.08
CA LEU A 113 -2.06 5.99 1.32
C LEU A 113 -0.71 6.67 1.53
N PHE A 114 0.36 5.96 1.22
CA PHE A 114 1.73 6.45 1.36
C PHE A 114 2.70 5.56 0.56
N THR A 115 3.91 6.06 0.37
CA THR A 115 5.01 5.29 -0.22
C THR A 115 6.06 4.99 0.84
N LEU A 116 6.49 3.73 0.92
CA LEU A 116 7.50 3.26 1.86
C LEU A 116 8.76 2.82 1.11
N PRO A 117 9.94 3.42 1.38
CA PRO A 117 11.21 2.99 0.79
C PRO A 117 11.60 1.56 1.17
N ASP A 118 12.41 0.92 0.32
CA ASP A 118 12.97 -0.41 0.59
C ASP A 118 13.78 -0.41 1.90
N GLY A 119 13.56 -1.42 2.73
CA GLY A 119 14.19 -1.56 4.04
C GLY A 119 13.57 -0.70 5.14
N ALA A 120 12.71 0.24 4.83
CA ALA A 120 11.98 1.00 5.84
C ALA A 120 11.00 0.11 6.61
N LYS A 121 10.62 0.57 7.80
CA LYS A 121 9.76 -0.21 8.68
C LYS A 121 8.29 0.21 8.57
N LEU A 122 7.43 -0.78 8.49
CA LEU A 122 5.98 -0.66 8.54
C LEU A 122 5.51 -0.92 9.96
N LEU A 123 4.69 -0.03 10.50
CA LEU A 123 3.94 -0.22 11.74
C LEU A 123 2.60 -0.87 11.40
N LEU A 124 2.30 -1.99 12.02
CA LEU A 124 1.00 -2.66 11.98
C LEU A 124 0.31 -2.45 13.32
N GLN A 125 -0.96 -2.10 13.30
CA GLN A 125 -1.80 -1.99 14.49
C GLN A 125 -2.96 -2.98 14.36
N TYR A 126 -3.07 -3.86 15.34
CA TYR A 126 -4.08 -4.92 15.39
C TYR A 126 -5.35 -4.45 16.13
N PRO A 127 -6.49 -5.17 15.93
CA PRO A 127 -7.77 -4.80 16.58
C PRO A 127 -7.71 -4.78 18.11
N ASP A 128 -6.88 -5.63 18.71
CA ASP A 128 -6.67 -5.69 20.18
C ASP A 128 -5.84 -4.52 20.72
N GLY A 129 -5.45 -3.57 19.86
CA GLY A 129 -4.62 -2.43 20.19
C GLY A 129 -3.12 -2.73 20.22
N SER A 130 -2.71 -4.00 20.05
CA SER A 130 -1.29 -4.34 19.94
C SER A 130 -0.68 -3.78 18.65
N THR A 131 0.61 -3.52 18.69
CA THR A 131 1.35 -2.99 17.53
C THR A 131 2.56 -3.84 17.23
N LYS A 132 2.92 -3.93 15.95
CA LYS A 132 4.12 -4.61 15.50
C LYS A 132 4.82 -3.78 14.43
N THR A 133 6.10 -3.55 14.61
CA THR A 133 6.93 -2.90 13.61
C THR A 133 7.75 -3.94 12.86
N VAL A 134 7.65 -3.96 11.53
CA VAL A 134 8.32 -4.95 10.67
C VAL A 134 9.06 -4.26 9.54
N PRO A 135 10.28 -4.70 9.16
CA PRO A 135 10.96 -4.19 7.99
C PRO A 135 10.21 -4.64 6.73
N CYS A 136 10.10 -3.71 5.77
CA CYS A 136 9.50 -3.94 4.47
C CYS A 136 10.60 -4.01 3.42
N LYS A 137 10.65 -5.08 2.64
CA LYS A 137 11.55 -5.22 1.51
C LYS A 137 10.77 -5.15 0.22
N ALA A 138 10.99 -4.09 -0.54
CA ALA A 138 10.33 -3.84 -1.81
C ALA A 138 10.93 -4.67 -2.96
N TYR A 139 10.07 -5.15 -3.85
CA TYR A 139 10.48 -5.75 -5.12
C TYR A 139 10.55 -4.69 -6.23
N PRO A 140 11.30 -4.98 -7.33
CA PRO A 140 11.51 -4.01 -8.41
C PRO A 140 10.24 -3.58 -9.14
N ASP A 141 9.19 -4.39 -9.12
CA ASP A 141 7.92 -4.10 -9.78
C ASP A 141 7.06 -3.07 -9.06
N GLY A 142 7.44 -2.66 -7.84
CA GLY A 142 6.70 -1.69 -7.04
C GLY A 142 5.36 -2.18 -6.49
N HIS A 143 5.01 -3.45 -6.72
CA HIS A 143 3.75 -4.06 -6.30
C HIS A 143 3.92 -5.23 -5.34
N HIS A 144 5.08 -5.89 -5.36
CA HIS A 144 5.41 -6.99 -4.46
C HIS A 144 6.40 -6.55 -3.38
N PHE A 145 6.25 -7.14 -2.20
CA PHE A 145 7.13 -6.88 -1.06
C PHE A 145 7.10 -8.04 -0.08
N THR A 146 8.03 -8.04 0.87
CA THR A 146 8.01 -8.93 2.04
C THR A 146 8.00 -8.12 3.31
N LEU A 147 7.38 -8.67 4.37
CA LEU A 147 7.43 -8.12 5.73
C LEU A 147 8.26 -9.04 6.61
N GLY A 148 9.37 -8.52 7.13
CA GLY A 148 10.32 -9.31 7.92
C GLY A 148 10.79 -10.54 7.12
N ASN A 149 10.68 -11.73 7.73
CA ASN A 149 11.02 -13.01 7.13
C ASN A 149 9.82 -13.70 6.45
N GLY A 150 8.74 -12.97 6.22
CA GLY A 150 7.52 -13.51 5.60
C GLY A 150 7.66 -13.79 4.11
N GLY A 151 6.64 -14.42 3.54
CA GLY A 151 6.53 -14.63 2.10
C GLY A 151 6.32 -13.35 1.30
N VAL A 152 6.40 -13.47 -0.01
CA VAL A 152 6.12 -12.37 -0.94
C VAL A 152 4.62 -12.07 -0.93
N LEU A 153 4.28 -10.81 -0.76
CA LEU A 153 2.92 -10.28 -0.76
C LEU A 153 2.75 -9.33 -1.94
N HIS A 154 1.61 -9.40 -2.58
CA HIS A 154 1.16 -8.36 -3.51
C HIS A 154 0.39 -7.29 -2.74
N ILE A 155 0.57 -6.02 -3.08
CA ILE A 155 -0.01 -4.90 -2.31
C ILE A 155 -1.54 -4.96 -2.18
N CYS A 156 -2.26 -5.35 -3.23
CA CYS A 156 -3.73 -5.49 -3.17
C CYS A 156 -4.15 -6.63 -2.23
N GLN A 157 -3.43 -7.76 -2.24
CA GLN A 157 -3.71 -8.88 -1.33
C GLN A 157 -3.45 -8.49 0.13
N PHE A 158 -2.39 -7.71 0.36
CA PHE A 158 -2.08 -7.19 1.69
C PHE A 158 -3.15 -6.23 2.19
N ALA A 159 -3.57 -5.26 1.36
CA ALA A 159 -4.63 -4.32 1.71
C ALA A 159 -5.93 -5.04 2.07
N GLU A 160 -6.33 -6.03 1.28
CA GLU A 160 -7.51 -6.83 1.54
C GLU A 160 -7.38 -7.71 2.80
N LEU A 161 -6.21 -8.29 3.03
CA LEU A 161 -5.94 -9.07 4.25
C LEU A 161 -6.05 -8.18 5.50
N CYS A 162 -5.47 -6.98 5.44
CA CYS A 162 -5.56 -6.02 6.54
C CYS A 162 -7.00 -5.58 6.79
N ARG A 163 -7.75 -5.28 5.73
CA ARG A 163 -9.17 -4.94 5.83
C ARG A 163 -9.96 -6.04 6.51
N LYS A 164 -9.82 -7.29 6.07
CA LYS A 164 -10.54 -8.44 6.65
C LYS A 164 -10.25 -8.65 8.13
N ASN A 165 -9.04 -8.37 8.55
CA ASN A 165 -8.60 -8.59 9.92
C ASN A 165 -8.62 -7.32 10.80
N GLY A 166 -9.11 -6.18 10.30
CA GLY A 166 -9.14 -4.92 11.05
C GLY A 166 -7.74 -4.40 11.41
N ILE A 167 -6.73 -4.69 10.58
CA ILE A 167 -5.35 -4.25 10.78
C ILE A 167 -5.15 -2.92 10.06
N THR A 168 -4.67 -1.91 10.76
CA THR A 168 -4.21 -0.66 10.15
C THR A 168 -2.69 -0.63 10.06
N TYR A 169 -2.15 0.18 9.15
CA TYR A 169 -0.72 0.24 8.89
C TYR A 169 -0.26 1.64 8.49
N ALA A 170 0.96 1.99 8.90
CA ALA A 170 1.58 3.28 8.64
C ALA A 170 3.11 3.14 8.57
N PRO A 171 3.85 4.11 8.01
CA PRO A 171 5.28 4.19 8.17
C PRO A 171 5.67 4.27 9.66
N ALA A 172 6.66 3.48 10.10
CA ALA A 172 7.00 3.39 11.54
C ALA A 172 7.59 4.68 12.14
N HIS A 173 8.01 5.63 11.30
CA HIS A 173 8.57 6.93 11.74
C HIS A 173 7.55 8.07 11.71
N SER A 174 6.36 7.81 11.24
CA SER A 174 5.26 8.76 11.24
C SER A 174 4.48 8.59 12.53
N LEU A 175 4.07 9.69 13.14
CA LEU A 175 3.03 9.60 14.16
C LEU A 175 1.78 9.08 13.41
N PRO A 176 1.15 8.00 13.84
CA PRO A 176 0.03 7.39 13.11
C PRO A 176 -1.11 8.36 12.82
N GLU A 177 -1.24 9.39 13.63
CA GLU A 177 -2.31 10.39 13.54
C GLU A 177 -2.11 11.43 12.42
N ASP A 178 -0.86 11.62 11.94
CA ASP A 178 -0.54 12.70 11.00
C ASP A 178 -0.49 12.26 9.53
N VAL A 179 -0.40 10.96 9.26
CA VAL A 179 -0.01 10.47 7.92
C VAL A 179 -1.05 9.60 7.26
N VAL A 180 -1.89 8.92 8.01
CA VAL A 180 -2.82 7.94 7.46
C VAL A 180 -4.21 8.12 8.04
N ASN A 181 -5.15 8.40 7.15
CA ASN A 181 -6.55 8.47 7.54
C ASN A 181 -7.07 7.07 7.89
N THR A 182 -7.82 6.98 8.98
CA THR A 182 -8.43 5.74 9.47
C THR A 182 -9.86 5.98 9.91
N TYR A 183 -10.61 4.90 10.09
CA TYR A 183 -11.90 4.96 10.75
C TYR A 183 -12.01 3.89 11.83
N GLU A 184 -12.86 4.14 12.79
CA GLU A 184 -13.14 3.23 13.89
C GLU A 184 -14.65 3.00 14.00
N ILE A 185 -15.05 1.78 14.36
CA ILE A 185 -16.44 1.45 14.64
C ILE A 185 -16.56 1.06 16.11
N TYR A 186 -17.49 1.71 16.77
CA TYR A 186 -17.82 1.47 18.16
C TYR A 186 -19.23 0.92 18.25
N GLN A 187 -19.39 -0.13 19.05
CA GLN A 187 -20.69 -0.78 19.27
C GLN A 187 -20.95 -0.93 20.78
N ILE A 188 -22.21 -0.87 21.13
CA ILE A 188 -22.64 -1.20 22.51
C ILE A 188 -22.56 -2.72 22.68
N ALA A 189 -21.89 -3.18 23.74
CA ALA A 189 -21.76 -4.59 24.03
C ALA A 189 -23.12 -5.25 24.25
N ARG A 190 -23.33 -6.47 23.73
CA ARG A 190 -24.59 -7.22 23.88
C ARG A 190 -24.97 -7.47 25.35
N SER A 191 -23.99 -7.50 26.25
CA SER A 191 -24.19 -7.65 27.69
C SER A 191 -24.54 -6.35 28.40
N ASN A 192 -24.46 -5.20 27.73
CA ASN A 192 -24.79 -3.92 28.32
C ASN A 192 -26.31 -3.62 28.14
N PRO A 193 -27.09 -3.52 29.21
CA PRO A 193 -28.54 -3.27 29.15
C PRO A 193 -28.84 -1.79 28.87
N CYS A 194 -28.28 -1.24 27.82
CA CYS A 194 -28.43 0.15 27.45
C CYS A 194 -29.80 0.41 26.83
N GLU A 195 -30.54 1.40 27.30
CA GLU A 195 -31.93 1.67 26.89
C GLU A 195 -32.04 2.22 25.48
N TYR A 196 -30.97 2.80 24.92
CA TYR A 196 -30.96 3.43 23.60
C TYR A 196 -30.37 2.58 22.46
N VAL A 197 -30.16 1.28 22.70
CA VAL A 197 -29.69 0.36 21.65
C VAL A 197 -30.74 0.27 20.53
N PHE A 198 -30.29 0.50 19.28
CA PHE A 198 -31.14 0.54 18.06
C PHE A 198 -32.18 1.65 18.01
N LEU A 199 -32.12 2.64 18.89
CA LEU A 199 -32.95 3.84 18.79
C LEU A 199 -32.31 4.87 17.84
N ASN A 200 -33.13 5.74 17.26
CA ASN A 200 -32.62 6.84 16.44
C ASN A 200 -31.99 7.94 17.30
N TYR A 201 -31.25 8.82 16.66
CA TYR A 201 -30.49 9.86 17.36
C TYR A 201 -31.36 10.80 18.21
N GLU A 202 -32.51 11.18 17.70
CA GLU A 202 -33.37 12.12 18.40
C GLU A 202 -33.83 11.62 19.78
N TYR A 203 -34.07 10.31 19.90
CA TYR A 203 -34.44 9.69 21.18
C TYR A 203 -33.21 9.38 22.07
N SER A 204 -32.04 9.24 21.46
CA SER A 204 -30.83 8.76 22.16
C SER A 204 -29.91 9.88 22.62
N LYS A 205 -29.97 11.07 21.99
CA LYS A 205 -28.95 12.14 22.13
C LYS A 205 -28.68 12.57 23.60
N ASP A 206 -29.70 12.60 24.43
CA ASP A 206 -29.58 13.01 25.85
C ASP A 206 -29.15 11.83 26.77
N LEU A 207 -29.18 10.60 26.27
CA LEU A 207 -28.84 9.38 27.01
C LEU A 207 -27.45 8.85 26.64
N LEU A 208 -26.85 9.34 25.56
CA LEU A 208 -25.59 8.83 25.04
C LEU A 208 -24.46 8.93 26.08
N ASN A 209 -23.85 7.79 26.37
CA ASN A 209 -22.69 7.70 27.24
C ASN A 209 -21.57 6.97 26.51
N ALA A 210 -20.43 7.64 26.34
CA ALA A 210 -19.27 7.03 25.68
C ALA A 210 -18.82 5.73 26.37
N ALA A 211 -19.03 5.59 27.69
CA ALA A 211 -18.67 4.40 28.46
C ALA A 211 -19.41 3.11 28.05
N ASP A 212 -20.54 3.25 27.35
CA ASP A 212 -21.33 2.09 26.90
C ASP A 212 -20.78 1.47 25.61
N TYR A 213 -19.86 2.16 24.94
CA TYR A 213 -19.32 1.78 23.66
C TYR A 213 -17.96 1.11 23.79
N GLN A 214 -17.76 0.08 23.00
CA GLN A 214 -16.47 -0.57 22.82
C GLN A 214 -16.02 -0.47 21.37
N LEU A 215 -14.72 -0.27 21.16
CA LEU A 215 -14.11 -0.33 19.84
C LEU A 215 -14.16 -1.78 19.33
N VAL A 216 -14.77 -1.99 18.17
CA VAL A 216 -14.90 -3.32 17.56
C VAL A 216 -14.15 -3.46 16.25
N TYR A 217 -13.83 -2.35 15.59
CA TYR A 217 -13.13 -2.39 14.31
C TYR A 217 -12.33 -1.12 14.06
N ARG A 218 -11.17 -1.29 13.40
CA ARG A 218 -10.39 -0.22 12.77
C ARG A 218 -10.13 -0.54 11.32
N GLY A 219 -10.20 0.46 10.46
CA GLY A 219 -9.93 0.33 9.03
C GLY A 219 -9.17 1.51 8.47
N MET A 220 -8.55 1.30 7.32
CA MET A 220 -7.92 2.38 6.57
C MET A 220 -9.00 3.21 5.89
N LEU A 221 -8.89 4.54 5.96
CA LEU A 221 -9.84 5.46 5.33
C LEU A 221 -9.22 6.03 4.05
N GLY A 222 -9.63 5.49 2.90
CA GLY A 222 -9.26 6.04 1.60
C GLY A 222 -10.07 7.29 1.27
N SER A 223 -9.60 8.07 0.31
CA SER A 223 -10.23 9.35 -0.09
C SER A 223 -11.64 9.18 -0.65
N ARG A 224 -11.98 7.99 -1.12
CA ARG A 224 -13.31 7.65 -1.70
C ARG A 224 -14.26 6.99 -0.69
N LEU A 225 -13.78 6.65 0.49
CA LEU A 225 -14.57 5.93 1.48
C LEU A 225 -15.41 6.94 2.28
N THR A 226 -16.72 6.91 2.11
CA THR A 226 -17.70 7.72 2.84
C THR A 226 -18.34 6.93 3.98
N LEU A 227 -19.08 7.60 4.86
CA LEU A 227 -19.85 6.95 5.93
C LEU A 227 -20.82 5.90 5.37
N ASP A 228 -21.51 6.20 4.26
CA ASP A 228 -22.39 5.25 3.59
C ASP A 228 -21.61 4.02 3.08
N ASN A 229 -20.43 4.23 2.48
CA ASN A 229 -19.61 3.11 2.02
C ASN A 229 -19.11 2.25 3.18
N ILE A 230 -18.75 2.86 4.32
CA ILE A 230 -18.36 2.14 5.53
C ILE A 230 -19.55 1.32 6.05
N PHE A 231 -20.73 1.90 6.13
CA PHE A 231 -21.96 1.21 6.54
C PHE A 231 -22.23 0.00 5.63
N ASP A 232 -22.22 0.21 4.31
CA ASP A 232 -22.44 -0.86 3.33
C ASP A 232 -21.39 -1.97 3.44
N LEU A 233 -20.11 -1.61 3.55
CA LEU A 233 -19.00 -2.56 3.67
C LEU A 233 -19.21 -3.51 4.85
N HIS A 234 -19.62 -2.97 6.01
CA HIS A 234 -19.80 -3.73 7.25
C HIS A 234 -21.16 -4.44 7.37
N ASN A 235 -22.01 -4.32 6.34
CA ASN A 235 -23.30 -5.00 6.24
C ASN A 235 -23.35 -6.04 5.11
N ARG A 236 -22.27 -6.22 4.33
CA ARG A 236 -22.18 -7.24 3.28
C ARG A 236 -21.95 -8.64 3.87
N PRO A 237 -22.28 -9.72 3.12
CA PRO A 237 -22.00 -11.08 3.53
C PRO A 237 -20.50 -11.38 3.74
N ASP A 238 -19.62 -10.71 2.98
CA ASP A 238 -18.17 -10.83 3.01
C ASP A 238 -17.50 -9.75 3.87
N ARG A 239 -18.26 -9.08 4.73
CA ARG A 239 -17.76 -8.02 5.60
C ARG A 239 -16.59 -8.46 6.46
N PRO A 240 -15.72 -7.53 6.89
CA PRO A 240 -14.73 -7.79 7.93
C PRO A 240 -15.43 -8.33 9.19
N LEU A 241 -14.94 -9.44 9.72
CA LEU A 241 -15.48 -10.06 10.92
C LEU A 241 -14.35 -10.22 11.96
N PRO A 242 -13.92 -9.17 12.64
CA PRO A 242 -13.23 -9.38 13.90
C PRO A 242 -14.22 -10.05 14.88
N THR A 243 -13.72 -10.87 15.77
CA THR A 243 -14.43 -11.89 16.54
C THR A 243 -15.65 -11.43 17.34
N GLU A 244 -15.84 -10.15 17.56
CA GLU A 244 -16.93 -9.62 18.39
C GLU A 244 -17.82 -8.59 17.69
N MET A 245 -17.52 -8.26 16.43
CA MET A 245 -18.25 -7.26 15.69
C MET A 245 -19.56 -7.83 15.10
N ARG A 246 -20.70 -7.16 15.34
CA ARG A 246 -21.94 -7.38 14.59
C ARG A 246 -21.99 -6.48 13.33
N SER A 247 -22.99 -6.67 12.47
CA SER A 247 -23.31 -5.71 11.42
C SER A 247 -23.49 -4.31 12.01
N VAL A 248 -23.07 -3.30 11.29
CA VAL A 248 -23.27 -1.90 11.68
C VAL A 248 -24.77 -1.58 11.63
N SER A 249 -25.28 -1.00 12.69
CA SER A 249 -26.71 -0.75 12.88
C SER A 249 -26.94 0.61 13.55
N VAL A 250 -28.19 1.04 13.57
CA VAL A 250 -28.61 2.21 14.34
C VAL A 250 -28.10 2.12 15.77
N SER A 251 -27.67 3.22 16.33
CA SER A 251 -26.96 3.41 17.60
C SER A 251 -25.46 3.06 17.62
N ASP A 252 -24.89 2.53 16.55
CA ASP A 252 -23.43 2.40 16.45
C ASP A 252 -22.78 3.76 16.15
N ILE A 253 -21.48 3.86 16.44
CA ILE A 253 -20.73 5.09 16.17
C ILE A 253 -19.60 4.77 15.22
N ILE A 254 -19.45 5.59 14.18
CA ILE A 254 -18.31 5.60 13.28
C ILE A 254 -17.49 6.84 13.58
N VAL A 255 -16.23 6.66 13.93
CA VAL A 255 -15.27 7.76 14.12
C VAL A 255 -14.37 7.83 12.89
N LEU A 256 -14.26 8.98 12.26
CA LEU A 256 -13.33 9.24 11.18
C LEU A 256 -12.12 10.01 11.72
N HIS A 257 -10.93 9.52 11.41
CA HIS A 257 -9.65 10.19 11.65
C HIS A 257 -9.12 10.66 10.29
N GLN A 258 -9.35 11.90 9.94
CA GLN A 258 -9.06 12.42 8.62
C GLN A 258 -8.36 13.77 8.68
N ASN A 259 -7.20 13.88 8.02
CA ASN A 259 -6.41 15.12 7.95
C ASN A 259 -6.11 15.73 9.33
N GLY A 260 -5.80 14.89 10.32
CA GLY A 260 -5.51 15.33 11.69
C GLY A 260 -6.74 15.79 12.48
N LYS A 261 -7.95 15.56 11.97
CA LYS A 261 -9.22 15.84 12.67
C LYS A 261 -9.97 14.55 12.92
N ASP A 262 -10.64 14.52 14.07
CA ASP A 262 -11.53 13.43 14.43
C ASP A 262 -12.97 13.93 14.34
N SER A 263 -13.86 13.09 13.81
CA SER A 263 -15.30 13.32 13.86
C SER A 263 -16.01 12.02 14.20
N ALA A 264 -16.95 12.09 15.12
CA ALA A 264 -17.76 10.94 15.54
C ALA A 264 -19.16 11.07 14.96
N HIS A 265 -19.67 9.98 14.40
CA HIS A 265 -20.96 9.95 13.71
C HIS A 265 -21.80 8.80 14.25
N TYR A 266 -22.96 9.14 14.79
CA TYR A 266 -23.98 8.19 15.21
C TYR A 266 -24.70 7.65 13.99
N VAL A 267 -24.80 6.35 13.88
CA VAL A 267 -25.59 5.69 12.82
C VAL A 267 -27.06 5.85 13.17
N ASP A 268 -27.77 6.66 12.42
CA ASP A 268 -29.20 6.92 12.64
C ASP A 268 -30.09 6.02 11.78
N SER A 269 -31.38 6.09 11.95
CA SER A 269 -32.39 5.40 11.14
C SER A 269 -32.35 5.83 9.67
N ILE A 270 -31.94 7.06 9.40
CA ILE A 270 -31.67 7.62 8.07
C ILE A 270 -30.39 8.43 8.15
N GLY A 271 -29.33 7.92 7.54
CA GLY A 271 -28.03 8.60 7.48
C GLY A 271 -27.28 8.61 8.82
N PHE A 272 -26.58 9.70 9.12
CA PHE A 272 -25.67 9.81 10.25
C PHE A 272 -25.85 11.16 10.94
N ALA A 273 -25.79 11.16 12.27
CA ALA A 273 -25.78 12.37 13.06
C ALA A 273 -24.37 12.63 13.61
N GLU A 274 -23.81 13.80 13.36
CA GLU A 274 -22.51 14.19 13.91
C GLU A 274 -22.62 14.43 15.41
N LEU A 275 -21.68 13.84 16.15
CA LEU A 275 -21.61 13.97 17.60
C LEU A 275 -20.64 15.09 18.01
N PRO A 276 -20.82 15.70 19.19
CA PRO A 276 -19.89 16.72 19.69
C PRO A 276 -18.45 16.19 19.84
N ASP A 277 -17.44 17.04 19.64
CA ASP A 277 -16.02 16.71 19.82
C ASP A 277 -15.72 16.14 21.20
N THR A 278 -16.42 16.60 22.22
CA THR A 278 -16.31 16.09 23.60
C THR A 278 -16.66 14.61 23.73
N PHE A 279 -17.61 14.13 22.93
CA PHE A 279 -17.98 12.72 22.90
C PHE A 279 -16.88 11.88 22.20
N CYS A 280 -16.36 12.38 21.09
CA CYS A 280 -15.25 11.75 20.40
C CYS A 280 -14.01 11.62 21.32
N PHE A 281 -13.69 12.69 22.07
CA PHE A 281 -12.62 12.67 23.06
C PHE A 281 -12.85 11.65 24.17
N ALA A 282 -14.08 11.52 24.67
CA ALA A 282 -14.46 10.55 25.71
C ALA A 282 -14.27 9.10 25.23
N LEU A 283 -14.68 8.78 23.99
CA LEU A 283 -14.44 7.45 23.38
C LEU A 283 -12.94 7.09 23.35
N LYS A 284 -12.09 8.01 22.92
CA LYS A 284 -10.64 7.81 22.86
C LYS A 284 -9.99 7.63 24.24
N SER A 285 -10.46 8.36 25.23
CA SER A 285 -9.90 8.32 26.57
C SER A 285 -10.08 6.96 27.24
N GLN A 286 -11.13 6.23 26.92
CA GLN A 286 -11.40 4.90 27.46
C GLN A 286 -10.45 3.83 26.92
N GLN A 287 -9.98 3.95 25.69
CA GLN A 287 -9.03 3.01 25.10
C GLN A 287 -7.68 3.01 25.83
N LYS A 288 -7.27 4.15 26.39
CA LYS A 288 -6.00 4.29 27.13
C LYS A 288 -6.05 3.63 28.52
N THR A 289 -7.23 3.34 29.04
CA THR A 289 -7.42 2.81 30.40
C THR A 289 -7.71 1.30 30.45
N SER A 290 -7.94 0.64 29.34
CA SER A 290 -8.17 -0.81 29.31
C SER A 290 -6.84 -1.56 29.47
N PRO A 291 -6.67 -2.42 30.50
CA PRO A 291 -5.42 -3.16 30.70
C PRO A 291 -5.23 -4.18 29.57
N GLN A 292 -4.05 -4.16 28.95
CA GLN A 292 -3.61 -5.20 28.04
C GLN A 292 -3.74 -6.57 28.70
N LYS A 293 -4.65 -7.41 28.22
CA LYS A 293 -4.66 -8.83 28.57
C LYS A 293 -3.40 -9.47 27.99
N HIS A 294 -2.39 -9.69 28.81
CA HIS A 294 -1.28 -10.57 28.49
C HIS A 294 -1.85 -11.98 28.22
N ILE A 295 -1.86 -12.37 26.96
CA ILE A 295 -2.01 -13.77 26.58
C ILE A 295 -0.64 -14.41 26.87
N SER A 296 -0.55 -15.12 28.00
CA SER A 296 0.59 -16.00 28.28
C SER A 296 0.54 -17.16 27.28
N GLU A 297 1.62 -17.28 26.51
CA GLU A 297 1.90 -18.46 25.69
C GLU A 297 1.80 -19.74 26.53
N ARG A 298 0.98 -20.66 26.07
CA ARG A 298 1.04 -22.08 26.40
C ARG A 298 1.04 -22.88 25.12
#